data_98abf833fab31a5481c73b25f3eaab39
#
_entry.id   98abf833fab31a5481c73b25f3eaab39
#
_cell.length_a   1.000
_cell.length_b   1.000
_cell.length_c   1.000
_cell.angle_alpha   90.00
_cell.angle_beta   90.00
_cell.angle_gamma   90.00
#
_symmetry.space_group_name_H-M   'P 1'
#
loop_
_entity.id
_entity.type
_entity.pdbx_description
1 polymer ?
#
loop_
_entity_poly.entity_id
_entity_poly.type
_entity_poly.pdbx_seq_one_letter_code
_entity_poly.pdbx_strand_id
1 'polypeptide(L)'
;MKPVFIFISLLIMLCPAFSQSRMEHYLDSLGLVNVGRMDPTLKIDLMYTRADNFTGKVLYEDLQEAYLHPEAAKALLQAQKRLKELYPGYSLIIYDAARPMSVAAENVECGKRYFPKYICIQSGSGRRIA
;
A
#
# COMPACT_ATOMS: atom_id res chain seq x y z
N MET A 1 -15.88 1.26 -46.45
CA MET A 1 -15.06 1.99 -45.44
C MET A 1 -15.71 2.17 -44.07
N LYS A 2 -16.88 1.57 -43.82
CA LYS A 2 -17.61 1.70 -42.53
C LYS A 2 -17.24 0.70 -41.38
N PRO A 3 -16.72 -0.53 -41.63
CA PRO A 3 -16.46 -1.46 -40.53
C PRO A 3 -15.17 -1.15 -39.72
N VAL A 4 -14.19 -0.46 -40.32
CA VAL A 4 -12.92 -0.18 -39.63
C VAL A 4 -13.09 0.83 -38.51
N PHE A 5 -13.97 1.81 -38.65
CA PHE A 5 -14.26 2.80 -37.62
C PHE A 5 -14.99 2.22 -36.43
N ILE A 6 -15.84 1.21 -36.62
CA ILE A 6 -16.56 0.52 -35.57
C ILE A 6 -15.59 -0.33 -34.71
N PHE A 7 -14.59 -0.97 -35.35
CA PHE A 7 -13.55 -1.73 -34.63
C PHE A 7 -12.62 -0.84 -33.82
N ILE A 8 -12.24 0.33 -34.33
CA ILE A 8 -11.41 1.30 -33.59
C ILE A 8 -12.20 1.89 -32.43
N SER A 9 -13.49 2.19 -32.57
CA SER A 9 -14.35 2.68 -31.50
C SER A 9 -14.56 1.63 -30.41
N LEU A 10 -14.66 0.36 -30.74
CA LEU A 10 -14.82 -0.73 -29.78
C LEU A 10 -13.51 -1.00 -28.99
N LEU A 11 -12.35 -0.80 -29.62
CA LEU A 11 -11.05 -0.98 -28.99
C LEU A 11 -10.75 0.10 -27.92
N ILE A 12 -11.29 1.30 -28.10
CA ILE A 12 -11.12 2.42 -27.14
C ILE A 12 -11.96 2.17 -25.86
N MET A 13 -13.05 1.42 -25.96
CA MET A 13 -13.90 1.06 -24.82
C MET A 13 -13.30 -0.01 -23.87
N LEU A 14 -12.24 -0.70 -24.28
CA LEU A 14 -11.57 -1.73 -23.46
C LEU A 14 -10.41 -1.19 -22.60
N CYS A 15 -10.19 0.11 -22.55
CA CYS A 15 -9.21 0.67 -21.63
C CYS A 15 -9.79 0.61 -20.19
N PRO A 16 -9.27 -0.23 -19.28
CA PRO A 16 -9.71 -0.19 -17.89
C PRO A 16 -9.38 1.20 -17.34
N ALA A 17 -10.41 1.97 -17.05
CA ALA A 17 -10.26 3.21 -16.31
C ALA A 17 -9.77 2.82 -14.90
N PHE A 18 -8.48 2.88 -14.66
CA PHE A 18 -7.91 2.80 -13.32
C PHE A 18 -8.36 4.04 -12.55
N SER A 19 -9.50 3.92 -11.89
CA SER A 19 -10.00 4.95 -10.97
C SER A 19 -9.19 4.84 -9.69
N GLN A 20 -8.39 5.84 -9.41
CA GLN A 20 -7.69 5.97 -8.14
C GLN A 20 -8.70 6.23 -7.01
N SER A 21 -8.55 5.54 -5.88
CA SER A 21 -9.45 5.72 -4.74
C SER A 21 -9.25 7.08 -4.06
N ARG A 22 -10.23 7.48 -3.23
CA ARG A 22 -10.12 8.72 -2.44
C ARG A 22 -8.92 8.67 -1.49
N MET A 23 -8.66 7.52 -0.89
CA MET A 23 -7.52 7.32 0.01
C MET A 23 -6.19 7.45 -0.73
N GLU A 24 -6.08 6.88 -1.92
CA GLU A 24 -4.88 6.99 -2.74
C GLU A 24 -4.59 8.44 -3.15
N HIS A 25 -5.61 9.19 -3.57
CA HIS A 25 -5.47 10.63 -3.82
C HIS A 25 -5.00 11.42 -2.59
N TYR A 26 -5.51 11.06 -1.41
CA TYR A 26 -5.07 11.68 -0.17
C TYR A 26 -3.60 11.37 0.13
N LEU A 27 -3.16 10.13 -0.01
CA LEU A 27 -1.77 9.74 0.20
C LEU A 27 -0.81 10.41 -0.80
N ASP A 28 -1.20 10.54 -2.07
CA ASP A 28 -0.47 11.32 -3.07
C ASP A 28 -0.34 12.79 -2.66
N SER A 29 -1.42 13.39 -2.14
CA SER A 29 -1.41 14.80 -1.68
C SER A 29 -0.48 15.04 -0.49
N LEU A 30 -0.19 14.00 0.30
CA LEU A 30 0.80 14.03 1.37
C LEU A 30 2.25 13.85 0.88
N GLY A 31 2.46 13.71 -0.42
CA GLY A 31 3.78 13.48 -1.03
C GLY A 31 4.30 12.05 -0.88
N LEU A 32 3.44 11.11 -0.54
CA LEU A 32 3.78 9.69 -0.56
C LEU A 32 3.76 9.16 -1.99
N VAL A 33 4.53 8.12 -2.27
CA VAL A 33 4.67 7.54 -3.60
C VAL A 33 4.19 6.09 -3.62
N ASN A 34 3.50 5.72 -4.71
CA ASN A 34 3.05 4.37 -4.94
C ASN A 34 4.21 3.50 -5.42
N VAL A 35 4.64 2.55 -4.59
CA VAL A 35 5.82 1.71 -4.88
C VAL A 35 5.54 0.66 -5.93
N GLY A 36 4.31 0.20 -6.08
CA GLY A 36 3.92 -0.74 -7.13
C GLY A 36 3.99 -0.13 -8.52
N ARG A 37 3.70 1.18 -8.65
CA ARG A 37 3.89 1.93 -9.91
C ARG A 37 5.36 2.20 -10.21
N MET A 38 6.20 2.37 -9.17
CA MET A 38 7.63 2.60 -9.35
C MET A 38 8.36 1.34 -9.80
N ASP A 39 7.99 0.18 -9.27
CA ASP A 39 8.53 -1.13 -9.69
C ASP A 39 7.42 -2.17 -9.73
N PRO A 40 6.86 -2.48 -10.92
CA PRO A 40 5.80 -3.47 -11.09
C PRO A 40 6.21 -4.90 -10.75
N THR A 41 7.48 -5.14 -10.47
CA THR A 41 7.97 -6.45 -10.05
C THR A 41 7.86 -6.69 -8.56
N LEU A 42 7.61 -5.63 -7.76
CA LEU A 42 7.20 -5.75 -6.37
C LEU A 42 5.82 -6.43 -6.30
N LYS A 43 5.64 -7.33 -5.35
CA LYS A 43 4.34 -7.91 -5.08
C LYS A 43 3.66 -7.10 -3.96
N ILE A 44 2.47 -6.61 -4.24
CA ILE A 44 1.66 -5.89 -3.25
C ILE A 44 0.56 -6.84 -2.77
N ASP A 45 0.52 -7.10 -1.47
CA ASP A 45 -0.47 -7.98 -0.83
C ASP A 45 -0.82 -7.42 0.56
N LEU A 46 -1.52 -6.29 0.58
CA LEU A 46 -1.84 -5.57 1.81
C LEU A 46 -2.76 -6.42 2.70
N MET A 47 -2.27 -6.83 3.86
CA MET A 47 -2.98 -7.73 4.77
C MET A 47 -4.31 -7.17 5.27
N TYR A 48 -4.40 -5.85 5.44
CA TYR A 48 -5.60 -5.20 5.99
C TYR A 48 -6.72 -4.96 4.96
N THR A 49 -6.51 -5.36 3.70
CA THR A 49 -7.57 -5.42 2.67
C THR A 49 -8.46 -6.66 2.83
N ARG A 50 -8.06 -7.61 3.67
CA ARG A 50 -8.77 -8.87 3.93
C ARG A 50 -9.05 -9.02 5.41
N ALA A 51 -10.01 -9.90 5.76
CA ALA A 51 -10.36 -10.20 7.16
C ALA A 51 -9.45 -11.27 7.81
N ASP A 52 -8.57 -11.91 7.05
CA ASP A 52 -7.62 -12.93 7.52
C ASP A 52 -6.36 -12.36 8.18
N ASN A 53 -6.47 -11.17 8.75
CA ASN A 53 -5.44 -10.52 9.55
C ASN A 53 -5.73 -10.65 11.06
N PHE A 54 -4.80 -10.21 11.91
CA PHE A 54 -4.92 -10.36 13.36
C PHE A 54 -6.10 -9.60 13.99
N THR A 55 -6.69 -8.63 13.29
CA THR A 55 -7.89 -7.90 13.79
C THR A 55 -9.18 -8.62 13.45
N GLY A 56 -9.17 -9.57 12.50
CA GLY A 56 -10.35 -10.25 11.98
C GLY A 56 -11.28 -9.36 11.15
N LYS A 57 -10.82 -8.19 10.72
CA LYS A 57 -11.61 -7.21 9.98
C LYS A 57 -10.89 -6.67 8.76
N VAL A 58 -11.64 -6.25 7.76
CA VAL A 58 -11.13 -5.42 6.66
C VAL A 58 -10.99 -3.98 7.17
N LEU A 59 -9.78 -3.43 7.14
CA LEU A 59 -9.48 -2.08 7.59
C LEU A 59 -9.13 -1.13 6.44
N TYR A 60 -8.69 -1.67 5.30
CA TYR A 60 -8.43 -0.91 4.08
C TYR A 60 -9.55 -1.16 3.08
N GLU A 61 -10.62 -0.37 3.13
CA GLU A 61 -11.78 -0.54 2.25
C GLU A 61 -11.50 0.00 0.84
N ASP A 62 -10.78 1.12 0.75
CA ASP A 62 -10.49 1.83 -0.50
C ASP A 62 -9.00 2.07 -0.76
N LEU A 63 -8.11 1.30 -0.11
CA LEU A 63 -6.67 1.33 -0.33
C LEU A 63 -6.19 -0.05 -0.80
N GLN A 64 -5.80 -0.15 -2.07
CA GLN A 64 -5.31 -1.38 -2.68
C GLN A 64 -3.81 -1.32 -3.00
N GLU A 65 -3.23 -0.14 -2.99
CA GLU A 65 -1.87 0.15 -3.41
C GLU A 65 -0.98 0.49 -2.21
N ALA A 66 0.31 0.17 -2.32
CA ALA A 66 1.28 0.43 -1.27
C ALA A 66 1.95 1.80 -1.47
N TYR A 67 1.79 2.68 -0.50
CA TYR A 67 2.37 4.02 -0.49
C TYR A 67 3.45 4.15 0.58
N LEU A 68 4.58 4.76 0.24
CA LEU A 68 5.69 5.04 1.16
C LEU A 68 6.19 6.48 0.98
N HIS A 69 6.90 6.97 2.01
CA HIS A 69 7.69 8.18 1.87
C HIS A 69 8.74 8.01 0.76
N PRO A 70 9.04 9.03 -0.06
CA PRO A 70 9.94 8.92 -1.22
C PRO A 70 11.30 8.29 -0.91
N GLU A 71 11.91 8.64 0.22
CA GLU A 71 13.20 8.06 0.62
C GLU A 71 13.09 6.58 1.00
N ALA A 72 12.02 6.19 1.70
CA ALA A 72 11.76 4.79 2.04
C ALA A 72 11.47 3.96 0.77
N ALA A 73 10.70 4.51 -0.17
CA ALA A 73 10.46 3.90 -1.46
C ALA A 73 11.76 3.67 -2.24
N LYS A 74 12.65 4.67 -2.29
CA LYS A 74 13.96 4.55 -2.93
C LYS A 74 14.79 3.43 -2.31
N ALA A 75 14.83 3.34 -0.98
CA ALA A 75 15.55 2.28 -0.28
C ALA A 75 14.95 0.89 -0.57
N LEU A 76 13.61 0.78 -0.60
CA LEU A 76 12.91 -0.45 -0.96
C LEU A 76 13.26 -0.91 -2.39
N LEU A 77 13.28 0.01 -3.35
CA LEU A 77 13.64 -0.30 -4.74
C LEU A 77 15.09 -0.77 -4.87
N GLN A 78 16.00 -0.17 -4.10
CA GLN A 78 17.39 -0.64 -4.05
C GLN A 78 17.49 -2.06 -3.48
N ALA A 79 16.73 -2.35 -2.41
CA ALA A 79 16.67 -3.69 -1.84
C ALA A 79 16.10 -4.72 -2.83
N GLN A 80 15.01 -4.36 -3.54
CA GLN A 80 14.40 -5.19 -4.57
C GLN A 80 15.40 -5.49 -5.71
N LYS A 81 16.09 -4.45 -6.20
CA LYS A 81 17.13 -4.62 -7.21
C LYS A 81 18.23 -5.58 -6.73
N ARG A 82 18.72 -5.36 -5.51
CA ARG A 82 19.77 -6.22 -4.93
C ARG A 82 19.32 -7.66 -4.74
N LEU A 83 18.07 -7.86 -4.30
CA LEU A 83 17.49 -9.20 -4.20
C LEU A 83 17.49 -9.92 -5.56
N LYS A 84 17.09 -9.24 -6.62
CA LYS A 84 17.06 -9.83 -7.97
C LYS A 84 18.44 -10.12 -8.56
N GLU A 85 19.44 -9.32 -8.21
CA GLU A 85 20.84 -9.58 -8.60
C GLU A 85 21.36 -10.87 -7.97
N LEU A 86 21.02 -11.10 -6.69
CA LEU A 86 21.46 -12.26 -5.94
C LEU A 86 20.60 -13.52 -6.22
N TYR A 87 19.31 -13.31 -6.39
CA TYR A 87 18.30 -14.36 -6.52
C TYR A 87 17.26 -13.97 -7.59
N PRO A 88 17.55 -14.18 -8.90
CA PRO A 88 16.70 -13.69 -10.01
C PRO A 88 15.23 -14.15 -9.96
N GLY A 89 14.95 -15.30 -9.32
CA GLY A 89 13.59 -15.85 -9.18
C GLY A 89 12.77 -15.27 -8.03
N TYR A 90 13.35 -14.37 -7.21
CA TYR A 90 12.71 -13.85 -6.00
C TYR A 90 12.26 -12.40 -6.17
N SER A 91 11.25 -12.03 -5.39
CA SER A 91 10.74 -10.65 -5.30
C SER A 91 10.29 -10.36 -3.88
N LEU A 92 10.37 -9.10 -3.46
CA LEU A 92 9.80 -8.65 -2.21
C LEU A 92 8.27 -8.62 -2.31
N ILE A 93 7.61 -8.94 -1.20
CA ILE A 93 6.16 -8.81 -1.02
C ILE A 93 5.93 -7.73 0.04
N ILE A 94 5.05 -6.79 -0.24
CA ILE A 94 4.69 -5.70 0.66
C ILE A 94 3.34 -6.03 1.28
N TYR A 95 3.35 -6.36 2.56
CA TYR A 95 2.15 -6.69 3.32
C TYR A 95 1.51 -5.49 4.01
N ASP A 96 2.26 -4.42 4.23
CA ASP A 96 1.79 -3.16 4.81
C ASP A 96 2.72 -2.01 4.39
N ALA A 97 2.20 -0.79 4.37
CA ALA A 97 2.92 0.40 3.96
C ALA A 97 2.40 1.64 4.71
N ALA A 98 2.11 2.76 4.06
CA ALA A 98 1.50 3.90 4.71
C ALA A 98 0.13 3.53 5.26
N ARG A 99 -0.04 3.70 6.57
CA ARG A 99 -1.26 3.34 7.29
C ARG A 99 -2.06 4.59 7.64
N PRO A 100 -3.34 4.68 7.24
CA PRO A 100 -4.21 5.77 7.69
C PRO A 100 -4.31 5.82 9.22
N MET A 101 -4.40 7.03 9.79
CA MET A 101 -4.46 7.22 11.24
C MET A 101 -5.67 6.53 11.89
N SER A 102 -6.81 6.48 11.20
CA SER A 102 -8.00 5.76 11.63
C SER A 102 -7.72 4.27 11.85
N VAL A 103 -7.03 3.64 10.91
CA VAL A 103 -6.63 2.23 10.99
C VAL A 103 -5.58 2.00 12.08
N ALA A 104 -4.64 2.92 12.24
CA ALA A 104 -3.66 2.84 13.32
C ALA A 104 -4.32 2.86 14.70
N ALA A 105 -5.33 3.69 14.91
CA ALA A 105 -6.10 3.76 16.16
C ALA A 105 -6.86 2.44 16.44
N GLU A 106 -7.50 1.85 15.43
CA GLU A 106 -8.21 0.58 15.58
C GLU A 106 -7.28 -0.59 15.88
N ASN A 107 -6.10 -0.63 15.26
CA ASN A 107 -5.08 -1.63 15.56
C ASN A 107 -4.56 -1.54 17.00
N VAL A 108 -4.37 -0.33 17.50
CA VAL A 108 -3.96 -0.12 18.91
C VAL A 108 -5.03 -0.65 19.87
N GLU A 109 -6.31 -0.39 19.60
CA GLU A 109 -7.41 -0.88 20.44
C GLU A 109 -7.51 -2.41 20.39
N CYS A 110 -7.37 -3.01 19.20
CA CYS A 110 -7.32 -4.46 19.05
C CYS A 110 -6.11 -5.06 19.78
N GLY A 111 -4.93 -4.47 19.65
CA GLY A 111 -3.72 -4.90 20.35
C GLY A 111 -3.87 -4.88 21.88
N LYS A 112 -4.49 -3.86 22.44
CA LYS A 112 -4.79 -3.79 23.88
C LYS A 112 -5.70 -4.92 24.36
N ARG A 113 -6.65 -5.35 23.52
CA ARG A 113 -7.59 -6.43 23.84
C ARG A 113 -6.91 -7.79 23.88
N TYR A 114 -6.01 -8.08 22.95
CA TYR A 114 -5.33 -9.37 22.83
C TYR A 114 -4.02 -9.45 23.59
N PHE A 115 -3.32 -8.32 23.77
CA PHE A 115 -2.01 -8.25 24.44
C PHE A 115 -1.98 -7.16 25.51
N PRO A 116 -2.73 -7.30 26.60
CA PRO A 116 -2.81 -6.26 27.63
C PRO A 116 -1.48 -5.93 28.32
N LYS A 117 -0.45 -6.80 28.18
CA LYS A 117 0.89 -6.58 28.74
C LYS A 117 1.85 -5.80 27.82
N TYR A 118 1.51 -5.62 26.54
CA TYR A 118 2.34 -4.90 25.58
C TYR A 118 1.67 -3.57 25.26
N ILE A 119 1.93 -2.57 26.09
CA ILE A 119 1.52 -1.19 25.82
C ILE A 119 2.37 -0.69 24.68
N CYS A 120 1.80 -0.56 23.46
CA CYS A 120 2.38 0.29 22.44
C CYS A 120 2.38 1.72 22.99
N ILE A 121 3.53 2.20 23.43
CA ILE A 121 3.71 3.60 23.76
C ILE A 121 3.55 4.39 22.47
N GLN A 122 2.35 4.94 22.24
CA GLN A 122 2.19 6.00 21.27
C GLN A 122 3.03 7.17 21.78
N SER A 123 4.12 7.49 21.08
CA SER A 123 4.77 8.78 21.23
C SER A 123 3.89 9.86 20.61
N GLY A 124 2.76 10.12 21.26
CA GLY A 124 1.98 11.31 21.04
C GLY A 124 2.74 12.48 21.62
N SER A 125 2.97 13.48 20.78
CA SER A 125 3.52 14.81 21.11
C SER A 125 4.97 14.84 21.61
N GLY A 126 5.88 15.18 20.73
CA GLY A 126 7.03 16.04 20.89
C GLY A 126 7.60 16.25 22.30
N ARG A 127 8.19 15.22 22.93
CA ARG A 127 9.23 15.46 23.91
C ARG A 127 10.44 14.60 23.55
N ARG A 128 11.49 15.26 23.10
CA ARG A 128 12.83 14.69 23.04
C ARG A 128 13.16 14.20 24.46
N ILE A 129 13.50 12.94 24.56
CA ILE A 129 14.18 12.42 25.73
C ILE A 129 15.66 12.79 25.53
N ALA A 130 16.17 13.60 26.43
CA ALA A 130 17.58 13.95 26.51
C ALA A 130 18.40 12.73 26.95
#